data_78dc320db5163da979925fbb3dbe47bb
#
_entry.id   78dc320db5163da979925fbb3dbe47bb
#
_cell.length_a   1.000
_cell.length_b   1.000
_cell.length_c   1.000
_cell.angle_alpha   90.00
_cell.angle_beta   90.00
_cell.angle_gamma   90.00
#
_symmetry.space_group_name_H-M   'P 1'
#
loop_
_entity.id
_entity.type
_entity.pdbx_description
1 polymer ?
#
loop_
_entity_poly.entity_id
_entity_poly.type
_entity_poly.pdbx_seq_one_letter_code
_entity_poly.pdbx_strand_id
1 'polypeptide(L)'
;PINLLQKKKICCLLKDFELDFVAQHWETKEVNFTKHQDNLKRHLYNLAEAKPLLINSHTGMDFYSYAQNAKLLEMAHSIEEETGVAITHETHRSRFSFAAHTCLPYLEEYPFIKLTSDFSHWCCVAESMLENQTIAIQKAIKHTYHIHARVGSAQTPQVIDPRDENNKNELDLFLKWWGDMLKNAIATEREYMTIVPEYGPHPYSLYYPNTKSPMRNQWEINNFVRKEILGHCCYIYQTLNS
;
A
#
# COMPACT_ATOMS: atom_id res chain seq x y z
N PRO A 1 17.94 -6.12 5.40
CA PRO A 1 18.22 -4.91 6.19
C PRO A 1 19.37 -4.15 5.54
N ILE A 2 19.12 -2.87 5.20
CA ILE A 2 20.14 -1.97 4.64
C ILE A 2 21.15 -1.68 5.77
N ASN A 3 22.43 -1.91 5.53
CA ASN A 3 23.46 -1.59 6.53
C ASN A 3 23.67 -0.05 6.61
N LEU A 4 24.34 0.39 7.68
CA LEU A 4 24.52 1.82 7.96
C LEU A 4 25.22 2.57 6.80
N LEU A 5 26.17 1.93 6.11
CA LEU A 5 26.88 2.52 4.98
C LEU A 5 25.93 2.70 3.77
N GLN A 6 25.11 1.70 3.49
CA GLN A 6 24.09 1.77 2.43
C GLN A 6 23.04 2.82 2.75
N LYS A 7 22.58 2.91 4.01
CA LYS A 7 21.63 3.95 4.47
C LYS A 7 22.21 5.36 4.21
N LYS A 8 23.47 5.61 4.63
CA LYS A 8 24.12 6.89 4.38
C LYS A 8 24.24 7.22 2.89
N LYS A 9 24.65 6.24 2.06
CA LYS A 9 24.77 6.44 0.61
C LYS A 9 23.41 6.79 -0.03
N ILE A 10 22.34 6.09 0.35
CA ILE A 10 20.98 6.37 -0.14
C ILE A 10 20.56 7.79 0.27
N CYS A 11 20.73 8.17 1.54
CA CYS A 11 20.38 9.51 2.01
C CYS A 11 21.16 10.61 1.26
N CYS A 12 22.45 10.40 0.96
CA CYS A 12 23.22 11.33 0.13
C CYS A 12 22.61 11.45 -1.28
N LEU A 13 22.34 10.34 -1.94
CA LEU A 13 21.75 10.34 -3.29
C LEU A 13 20.37 11.04 -3.33
N LEU A 14 19.50 10.76 -2.35
CA LEU A 14 18.20 11.42 -2.25
C LEU A 14 18.36 12.94 -2.13
N LYS A 15 19.31 13.40 -1.30
CA LYS A 15 19.62 14.82 -1.15
C LYS A 15 20.22 15.43 -2.41
N ASP A 16 21.19 14.74 -3.05
CA ASP A 16 21.89 15.24 -4.25
C ASP A 16 20.93 15.38 -5.45
N PHE A 17 19.88 14.56 -5.50
CA PHE A 17 18.85 14.58 -6.55
C PHE A 17 17.55 15.27 -6.11
N GLU A 18 17.50 15.85 -4.93
CA GLU A 18 16.31 16.52 -4.37
C GLU A 18 15.06 15.61 -4.43
N LEU A 19 15.21 14.33 -4.05
CA LEU A 19 14.16 13.33 -4.09
C LEU A 19 13.59 13.08 -2.70
N ASP A 20 12.27 13.15 -2.59
CA ASP A 20 11.53 12.56 -1.49
C ASP A 20 11.41 11.04 -1.65
N PHE A 21 11.12 10.33 -0.56
CA PHE A 21 10.96 8.90 -0.60
C PHE A 21 9.94 8.38 0.41
N VAL A 22 9.34 7.25 0.08
CA VAL A 22 8.53 6.44 0.98
C VAL A 22 9.38 5.27 1.47
N ALA A 23 9.49 5.11 2.78
CA ALA A 23 10.20 3.97 3.35
C ALA A 23 9.28 2.74 3.41
N GLN A 24 9.84 1.55 3.19
CA GLN A 24 9.10 0.29 3.18
C GLN A 24 9.58 -0.63 4.30
N HIS A 25 8.63 -1.19 5.07
CA HIS A 25 8.86 -2.25 6.04
C HIS A 25 7.99 -3.47 5.73
N TRP A 26 8.61 -4.65 5.54
CA TRP A 26 7.92 -5.90 5.24
C TRP A 26 8.57 -7.15 5.89
N GLU A 27 9.69 -6.97 6.58
CA GLU A 27 10.56 -8.05 7.03
C GLU A 27 10.03 -8.79 8.26
N THR A 28 9.25 -8.13 9.12
CA THR A 28 8.76 -8.70 10.38
C THR A 28 7.69 -9.77 10.14
N LYS A 29 7.99 -11.03 10.48
CA LYS A 29 7.15 -12.21 10.20
C LYS A 29 7.20 -13.26 11.32
N GLU A 30 7.65 -12.89 12.50
CA GLU A 30 7.79 -13.82 13.63
C GLU A 30 6.43 -14.35 14.08
N VAL A 31 6.38 -15.65 14.39
CA VAL A 31 5.19 -16.28 14.99
C VAL A 31 5.03 -15.88 16.47
N ASN A 32 6.14 -15.65 17.16
CA ASN A 32 6.11 -15.19 18.55
C ASN A 32 5.79 -13.69 18.59
N PHE A 33 4.69 -13.34 19.22
CA PHE A 33 4.16 -11.98 19.28
C PHE A 33 5.16 -10.97 19.86
N THR A 34 5.80 -11.30 21.00
CA THR A 34 6.75 -10.38 21.66
C THR A 34 7.95 -10.08 20.75
N LYS A 35 8.52 -11.11 20.12
CA LYS A 35 9.61 -10.91 19.16
C LYS A 35 9.17 -10.08 17.96
N HIS A 36 7.96 -10.32 17.46
CA HIS A 36 7.39 -9.55 16.36
C HIS A 36 7.26 -8.08 16.76
N GLN A 37 6.69 -7.80 17.93
CA GLN A 37 6.52 -6.44 18.45
C GLN A 37 7.86 -5.71 18.59
N ASP A 38 8.87 -6.35 19.20
CA ASP A 38 10.20 -5.77 19.39
C ASP A 38 10.89 -5.49 18.05
N ASN A 39 10.80 -6.42 17.09
CA ASN A 39 11.37 -6.24 15.76
C ASN A 39 10.66 -5.15 14.98
N LEU A 40 9.33 -5.13 14.95
CA LEU A 40 8.54 -4.09 14.30
C LEU A 40 8.90 -2.71 14.87
N LYS A 41 8.90 -2.56 16.20
CA LYS A 41 9.29 -1.33 16.90
C LYS A 41 10.64 -0.83 16.43
N ARG A 42 11.66 -1.70 16.46
CA ARG A 42 13.03 -1.37 16.04
C ARG A 42 13.10 -0.94 14.57
N HIS A 43 12.38 -1.64 13.67
CA HIS A 43 12.38 -1.30 12.25
C HIS A 43 11.73 0.06 12.00
N LEU A 44 10.59 0.35 12.62
CA LEU A 44 9.90 1.62 12.46
C LEU A 44 10.76 2.81 12.91
N TYR A 45 11.40 2.75 14.09
CA TYR A 45 12.33 3.79 14.52
C TYR A 45 13.52 3.95 13.56
N ASN A 46 14.14 2.85 13.12
CA ASN A 46 15.27 2.90 12.18
C ASN A 46 14.91 3.55 10.84
N LEU A 47 13.66 3.35 10.37
CA LEU A 47 13.19 3.97 9.14
C LEU A 47 12.86 5.44 9.35
N ALA A 48 12.24 5.79 10.47
CA ALA A 48 11.90 7.18 10.81
C ALA A 48 13.13 8.10 10.92
N GLU A 49 14.29 7.57 11.39
CA GLU A 49 15.55 8.33 11.40
C GLU A 49 15.98 8.88 10.04
N ALA A 50 15.58 8.24 8.94
CA ALA A 50 15.89 8.71 7.59
C ALA A 50 14.94 9.81 7.10
N LYS A 51 13.91 10.16 7.88
CA LYS A 51 12.92 11.20 7.60
C LYS A 51 12.23 11.03 6.24
N PRO A 52 11.63 9.86 5.95
CA PRO A 52 10.83 9.69 4.75
C PRO A 52 9.55 10.53 4.81
N LEU A 53 8.87 10.73 3.68
CA LEU A 53 7.51 11.30 3.66
C LEU A 53 6.55 10.49 4.53
N LEU A 54 6.65 9.17 4.44
CA LEU A 54 5.94 8.21 5.29
C LEU A 54 6.66 6.85 5.27
N ILE A 55 6.26 6.00 6.23
CA ILE A 55 6.67 4.59 6.27
C ILE A 55 5.47 3.73 5.90
N ASN A 56 5.55 2.99 4.77
CA ASN A 56 4.61 1.91 4.49
C ASN A 56 5.01 0.65 5.27
N SER A 57 4.12 0.12 6.11
CA SER A 57 4.40 -1.01 6.98
C SER A 57 3.47 -2.19 6.74
N HIS A 58 4.05 -3.37 6.56
CA HIS A 58 3.36 -4.65 6.65
C HIS A 58 3.18 -5.02 8.13
N THR A 59 2.17 -4.45 8.78
CA THR A 59 1.95 -4.57 10.22
C THR A 59 1.19 -5.82 10.58
N GLY A 60 1.60 -6.48 11.66
CA GLY A 60 0.92 -7.62 12.25
C GLY A 60 0.89 -8.86 11.37
N MET A 61 0.05 -9.82 11.76
CA MET A 61 -0.13 -11.08 11.03
C MET A 61 -1.62 -11.45 11.05
N ASP A 62 -2.07 -12.15 10.02
CA ASP A 62 -3.45 -12.63 9.86
C ASP A 62 -3.88 -13.65 10.91
N PHE A 63 -2.91 -14.39 11.47
CA PHE A 63 -3.14 -15.38 12.54
C PHE A 63 -3.01 -14.83 13.96
N TYR A 64 -2.66 -13.54 14.15
CA TYR A 64 -2.71 -12.92 15.48
C TYR A 64 -4.14 -12.57 15.85
N SER A 65 -4.43 -12.60 17.17
CA SER A 65 -5.72 -12.13 17.64
C SER A 65 -5.94 -10.65 17.36
N TYR A 66 -7.21 -10.22 17.35
CA TYR A 66 -7.58 -8.81 17.22
C TYR A 66 -6.79 -7.93 18.18
N ALA A 67 -6.78 -8.28 19.47
CA ALA A 67 -6.07 -7.53 20.51
C ALA A 67 -4.55 -7.48 20.31
N GLN A 68 -3.94 -8.52 19.75
CA GLN A 68 -2.51 -8.50 19.42
C GLN A 68 -2.22 -7.55 18.26
N ASN A 69 -2.99 -7.63 17.19
CA ASN A 69 -2.82 -6.70 16.06
C ASN A 69 -3.13 -5.25 16.48
N ALA A 70 -4.15 -5.00 17.30
CA ALA A 70 -4.47 -3.68 17.84
C ALA A 70 -3.28 -3.07 18.62
N LYS A 71 -2.63 -3.84 19.50
CA LYS A 71 -1.42 -3.38 20.19
C LYS A 71 -0.27 -2.97 19.27
N LEU A 72 -0.12 -3.65 18.12
CA LEU A 72 0.90 -3.27 17.14
C LEU A 72 0.55 -1.97 16.42
N LEU A 73 -0.73 -1.74 16.17
CA LEU A 73 -1.24 -0.49 15.57
C LEU A 73 -1.09 0.70 16.53
N GLU A 74 -1.46 0.53 17.79
CA GLU A 74 -1.26 1.53 18.86
C GLU A 74 0.22 1.87 19.04
N MET A 75 1.10 0.86 19.06
CA MET A 75 2.55 1.06 19.13
C MET A 75 3.08 1.84 17.92
N ALA A 76 2.62 1.51 16.71
CA ALA A 76 3.02 2.23 15.51
C ALA A 76 2.55 3.69 15.54
N HIS A 77 1.33 3.95 16.02
CA HIS A 77 0.81 5.29 16.21
C HIS A 77 1.64 6.10 17.22
N SER A 78 2.01 5.51 18.36
CA SER A 78 2.90 6.18 19.34
C SER A 78 4.26 6.52 18.71
N ILE A 79 4.82 5.65 17.87
CA ILE A 79 6.09 5.94 17.17
C ILE A 79 5.91 7.08 16.15
N GLU A 80 4.77 7.13 15.45
CA GLU A 80 4.43 8.24 14.56
C GLU A 80 4.39 9.57 15.33
N GLU A 81 3.71 9.61 16.48
CA GLU A 81 3.64 10.81 17.32
C GLU A 81 5.02 11.24 17.85
N GLU A 82 5.85 10.28 18.28
CA GLU A 82 7.20 10.56 18.79
C GLU A 82 8.17 11.05 17.71
N THR A 83 8.06 10.52 16.50
CA THR A 83 9.04 10.79 15.42
C THR A 83 8.59 11.85 14.43
N GLY A 84 7.29 12.16 14.41
CA GLY A 84 6.68 13.05 13.41
C GLY A 84 6.63 12.45 12.00
N VAL A 85 6.95 11.16 11.81
CA VAL A 85 6.92 10.47 10.52
C VAL A 85 5.67 9.63 10.42
N ALA A 86 4.81 9.91 9.45
CA ALA A 86 3.58 9.16 9.24
C ALA A 86 3.85 7.67 8.97
N ILE A 87 3.06 6.79 9.60
CA ILE A 87 3.13 5.35 9.41
C ILE A 87 1.81 4.87 8.80
N THR A 88 1.88 4.32 7.60
CA THR A 88 0.74 3.71 6.91
C THR A 88 0.83 2.20 6.98
N HIS A 89 -0.32 1.54 7.00
CA HIS A 89 -0.43 0.08 7.11
C HIS A 89 -0.99 -0.48 5.81
N GLU A 90 -0.23 -1.37 5.16
CA GLU A 90 -0.63 -1.90 3.87
C GLU A 90 -1.77 -2.92 4.00
N THR A 91 -2.77 -2.80 3.11
CA THR A 91 -3.81 -3.81 2.93
C THR A 91 -3.23 -5.01 2.19
N HIS A 92 -2.50 -5.85 2.91
CA HIS A 92 -1.74 -6.95 2.33
C HIS A 92 -2.16 -8.29 2.93
N ARG A 93 -2.32 -9.31 2.08
CA ARG A 93 -2.54 -10.71 2.52
C ARG A 93 -1.45 -11.14 3.50
N SER A 94 -1.79 -12.02 4.45
CA SER A 94 -0.96 -12.43 5.59
C SER A 94 -0.65 -11.34 6.63
N ARG A 95 -1.30 -10.18 6.59
CA ARG A 95 -1.18 -9.11 7.60
C ARG A 95 -2.51 -8.91 8.35
N PHE A 96 -2.54 -8.06 9.38
CA PHE A 96 -3.79 -7.80 10.10
C PHE A 96 -4.93 -7.36 9.16
N SER A 97 -4.57 -6.65 8.09
CA SER A 97 -5.44 -6.05 7.08
C SER A 97 -5.66 -6.95 5.86
N PHE A 98 -5.53 -8.28 6.00
CA PHE A 98 -5.49 -9.21 4.86
C PHE A 98 -6.79 -9.29 4.04
N ALA A 99 -7.92 -8.90 4.63
CA ALA A 99 -9.24 -8.91 3.98
C ALA A 99 -10.04 -7.68 4.38
N ALA A 100 -10.91 -7.17 3.48
CA ALA A 100 -11.67 -5.96 3.71
C ALA A 100 -12.56 -6.04 4.97
N HIS A 101 -13.32 -7.13 5.13
CA HIS A 101 -14.20 -7.33 6.28
C HIS A 101 -13.45 -7.50 7.61
N THR A 102 -12.22 -8.01 7.60
CA THR A 102 -11.40 -8.15 8.83
C THR A 102 -10.69 -6.85 9.18
N CYS A 103 -10.38 -6.00 8.19
CA CYS A 103 -9.80 -4.69 8.41
C CYS A 103 -10.82 -3.68 8.96
N LEU A 104 -12.09 -3.78 8.54
CA LEU A 104 -13.15 -2.84 8.90
C LEU A 104 -13.27 -2.56 10.40
N PRO A 105 -13.36 -3.56 11.31
CA PRO A 105 -13.46 -3.30 12.75
C PRO A 105 -12.32 -2.45 13.31
N TYR A 106 -11.08 -2.65 12.83
CA TYR A 106 -9.95 -1.82 13.24
C TYR A 106 -10.12 -0.36 12.79
N LEU A 107 -10.61 -0.13 11.57
CA LEU A 107 -10.83 1.22 11.04
C LEU A 107 -11.99 1.93 11.75
N GLU A 108 -12.95 1.18 12.30
CA GLU A 108 -14.05 1.73 13.08
C GLU A 108 -13.61 2.11 14.50
N GLU A 109 -12.81 1.27 15.13
CA GLU A 109 -12.36 1.46 16.52
C GLU A 109 -11.17 2.41 16.64
N TYR A 110 -10.25 2.42 15.64
CA TYR A 110 -9.00 3.18 15.67
C TYR A 110 -8.94 4.23 14.53
N PRO A 111 -9.53 5.41 14.72
CA PRO A 111 -9.60 6.44 13.66
C PRO A 111 -8.22 7.00 13.24
N PHE A 112 -7.18 6.79 14.03
CA PHE A 112 -5.81 7.19 13.72
C PHE A 112 -5.13 6.31 12.66
N ILE A 113 -5.67 5.14 12.35
CA ILE A 113 -5.07 4.23 11.35
C ILE A 113 -5.02 4.91 9.98
N LYS A 114 -3.83 4.92 9.40
CA LYS A 114 -3.57 5.35 8.02
C LYS A 114 -3.26 4.13 7.18
N LEU A 115 -3.89 3.98 6.02
CA LEU A 115 -3.67 2.85 5.13
C LEU A 115 -2.77 3.21 3.96
N THR A 116 -1.93 2.25 3.58
CA THR A 116 -1.48 2.06 2.22
C THR A 116 -2.45 1.10 1.55
N SER A 117 -3.23 1.60 0.60
CA SER A 117 -4.27 0.79 -0.02
C SER A 117 -3.74 0.07 -1.26
N ASP A 118 -3.58 -1.24 -1.14
CA ASP A 118 -3.45 -2.22 -2.22
C ASP A 118 -4.65 -3.16 -2.18
N PHE A 119 -5.76 -2.76 -2.83
CA PHE A 119 -6.98 -3.57 -2.83
C PHE A 119 -6.89 -4.82 -3.69
N SER A 120 -5.82 -4.98 -4.48
CA SER A 120 -5.60 -6.19 -5.26
C SER A 120 -5.47 -7.44 -4.38
N HIS A 121 -4.87 -7.27 -3.19
CA HIS A 121 -4.80 -8.33 -2.21
C HIS A 121 -6.18 -8.73 -1.67
N TRP A 122 -7.04 -7.76 -1.43
CA TRP A 122 -8.40 -8.02 -0.94
C TRP A 122 -9.26 -8.73 -1.98
N CYS A 123 -9.17 -8.32 -3.26
CA CYS A 123 -9.85 -8.99 -4.36
C CYS A 123 -9.46 -10.47 -4.44
N CYS A 124 -8.16 -10.76 -4.43
CA CYS A 124 -7.64 -12.12 -4.49
C CYS A 124 -8.03 -12.97 -3.27
N VAL A 125 -8.00 -12.40 -2.05
CA VAL A 125 -8.39 -13.11 -0.82
C VAL A 125 -9.90 -13.39 -0.78
N ALA A 126 -10.71 -12.44 -1.27
CA ALA A 126 -12.17 -12.58 -1.29
C ALA A 126 -12.70 -13.37 -2.49
N GLU A 127 -11.84 -13.75 -3.43
CA GLU A 127 -12.23 -14.35 -4.73
C GLU A 127 -13.36 -13.56 -5.42
N SER A 128 -13.33 -12.22 -5.31
CA SER A 128 -14.34 -11.29 -5.86
C SER A 128 -13.75 -9.92 -6.09
N MET A 129 -14.45 -9.08 -6.84
CA MET A 129 -14.09 -7.66 -6.98
C MET A 129 -14.74 -6.78 -5.88
N LEU A 130 -15.04 -7.38 -4.73
CA LEU A 130 -15.53 -6.75 -3.49
C LEU A 130 -16.90 -6.07 -3.61
N GLU A 131 -17.75 -6.47 -4.54
CA GLU A 131 -19.07 -5.89 -4.81
C GLU A 131 -19.99 -5.96 -3.58
N ASN A 132 -19.79 -6.99 -2.74
CA ASN A 132 -20.55 -7.24 -1.52
C ASN A 132 -19.87 -6.66 -0.26
N GLN A 133 -18.76 -5.93 -0.37
CA GLN A 133 -17.98 -5.38 0.74
C GLN A 133 -17.84 -3.84 0.65
N THR A 134 -18.82 -3.17 0.06
CA THR A 134 -18.80 -1.72 -0.21
C THR A 134 -18.57 -0.86 1.03
N ILE A 135 -19.11 -1.26 2.20
CA ILE A 135 -18.94 -0.54 3.47
C ILE A 135 -17.45 -0.54 3.87
N ALA A 136 -16.80 -1.70 3.81
CA ALA A 136 -15.37 -1.81 4.14
C ALA A 136 -14.49 -1.01 3.18
N ILE A 137 -14.78 -1.08 1.86
CA ILE A 137 -14.10 -0.29 0.83
C ILE A 137 -14.25 1.21 1.09
N GLN A 138 -15.46 1.69 1.32
CA GLN A 138 -15.70 3.13 1.58
C GLN A 138 -15.00 3.60 2.85
N LYS A 139 -14.98 2.76 3.90
CA LYS A 139 -14.23 3.08 5.13
C LYS A 139 -12.73 3.13 4.86
N ALA A 140 -12.17 2.15 4.16
CA ALA A 140 -10.75 2.11 3.81
C ALA A 140 -10.32 3.29 2.93
N ILE A 141 -11.13 3.71 1.95
CA ILE A 141 -10.87 4.89 1.12
C ILE A 141 -10.65 6.14 2.01
N LYS A 142 -11.46 6.32 3.05
CA LYS A 142 -11.32 7.46 3.98
C LYS A 142 -10.02 7.41 4.80
N HIS A 143 -9.50 6.22 5.05
CA HIS A 143 -8.27 5.98 5.80
C HIS A 143 -7.03 5.88 4.90
N THR A 144 -7.15 5.99 3.56
CA THR A 144 -6.02 5.85 2.63
C THR A 144 -5.15 7.10 2.61
N TYR A 145 -3.87 6.96 2.87
CA TYR A 145 -2.83 8.01 2.82
C TYR A 145 -1.77 7.72 1.75
N HIS A 146 -1.62 6.47 1.36
CA HIS A 146 -0.71 6.02 0.32
C HIS A 146 -1.44 5.00 -0.56
N ILE A 147 -1.14 4.98 -1.85
CA ILE A 147 -1.74 4.04 -2.80
C ILE A 147 -0.64 3.19 -3.43
N HIS A 148 -0.74 1.88 -3.28
CA HIS A 148 -0.07 0.93 -4.13
C HIS A 148 -0.96 0.61 -5.31
N ALA A 149 -0.64 1.21 -6.46
CA ALA A 149 -1.45 1.12 -7.67
C ALA A 149 -1.13 -0.16 -8.44
N ARG A 150 -1.64 -1.27 -7.92
CA ARG A 150 -1.60 -2.60 -8.52
C ARG A 150 -2.99 -2.97 -9.01
N VAL A 151 -3.10 -3.47 -10.23
CA VAL A 151 -4.32 -4.06 -10.78
C VAL A 151 -4.31 -5.56 -10.51
N GLY A 152 -5.24 -6.02 -9.70
CA GLY A 152 -5.47 -7.43 -9.41
C GLY A 152 -6.77 -7.92 -10.03
N SER A 153 -7.12 -9.17 -9.76
CA SER A 153 -8.40 -9.78 -10.11
C SER A 153 -8.92 -10.61 -8.94
N ALA A 154 -10.10 -11.15 -9.08
CA ALA A 154 -10.66 -12.11 -8.10
C ALA A 154 -9.77 -13.35 -7.90
N GLN A 155 -8.89 -13.69 -8.83
CA GLN A 155 -8.07 -14.90 -8.76
C GLN A 155 -6.59 -14.63 -8.50
N THR A 156 -6.10 -13.42 -8.80
CA THR A 156 -4.69 -13.09 -8.64
C THR A 156 -4.50 -11.67 -8.09
N PRO A 157 -3.49 -11.44 -7.22
CA PRO A 157 -3.22 -10.09 -6.73
C PRO A 157 -2.60 -9.19 -7.80
N GLN A 158 -2.21 -9.74 -8.95
CA GLN A 158 -1.67 -8.99 -10.08
C GLN A 158 -2.09 -9.65 -11.39
N VAL A 159 -2.79 -8.91 -12.25
CA VAL A 159 -3.08 -9.35 -13.61
C VAL A 159 -1.81 -9.40 -14.45
N ILE A 160 -1.79 -10.24 -15.49
CA ILE A 160 -0.59 -10.40 -16.33
C ILE A 160 -0.25 -9.10 -17.07
N ASP A 161 -1.26 -8.40 -17.57
CA ASP A 161 -1.10 -7.12 -18.27
C ASP A 161 -2.39 -6.29 -18.12
N PRO A 162 -2.37 -5.18 -17.38
CA PRO A 162 -3.56 -4.34 -17.21
C PRO A 162 -3.99 -3.61 -18.51
N ARG A 163 -3.21 -3.67 -19.57
CA ARG A 163 -3.53 -3.11 -20.91
C ARG A 163 -4.37 -4.07 -21.75
N ASP A 164 -4.47 -5.33 -21.35
CA ASP A 164 -5.24 -6.35 -22.05
C ASP A 164 -6.75 -6.07 -21.89
N GLU A 165 -7.49 -6.13 -23.01
CA GLU A 165 -8.95 -5.92 -23.01
C GLU A 165 -9.69 -6.86 -22.06
N ASN A 166 -9.17 -8.08 -21.80
CA ASN A 166 -9.74 -9.00 -20.83
C ASN A 166 -9.61 -8.52 -19.39
N ASN A 167 -8.74 -7.56 -19.09
CA ASN A 167 -8.53 -6.98 -17.76
C ASN A 167 -9.07 -5.54 -17.66
N LYS A 168 -9.85 -5.11 -18.68
CA LYS A 168 -10.36 -3.74 -18.74
C LYS A 168 -11.29 -3.42 -17.56
N ASN A 169 -12.17 -4.32 -17.19
CA ASN A 169 -13.10 -4.12 -16.08
C ASN A 169 -12.36 -3.97 -14.75
N GLU A 170 -11.31 -4.77 -14.52
CA GLU A 170 -10.45 -4.68 -13.36
C GLU A 170 -9.73 -3.32 -13.33
N LEU A 171 -9.09 -2.93 -14.44
CA LEU A 171 -8.40 -1.65 -14.52
C LEU A 171 -9.35 -0.48 -14.25
N ASP A 172 -10.53 -0.45 -14.88
CA ASP A 172 -11.53 0.61 -14.71
C ASP A 172 -12.00 0.71 -13.24
N LEU A 173 -12.18 -0.43 -12.56
CA LEU A 173 -12.56 -0.46 -11.15
C LEU A 173 -11.44 0.04 -10.24
N PHE A 174 -10.19 -0.37 -10.48
CA PHE A 174 -9.05 0.13 -9.71
C PHE A 174 -8.84 1.63 -9.92
N LEU A 175 -8.96 2.14 -11.14
CA LEU A 175 -8.92 3.58 -11.43
C LEU A 175 -10.02 4.34 -10.69
N LYS A 176 -11.23 3.78 -10.61
CA LYS A 176 -12.32 4.34 -9.84
C LYS A 176 -11.96 4.43 -8.35
N TRP A 177 -11.47 3.35 -7.72
CA TRP A 177 -11.08 3.35 -6.32
C TRP A 177 -9.96 4.37 -6.03
N TRP A 178 -8.90 4.41 -6.86
CA TRP A 178 -7.84 5.39 -6.70
C TRP A 178 -8.36 6.81 -6.86
N GLY A 179 -9.28 7.03 -7.79
CA GLY A 179 -9.97 8.31 -7.95
C GLY A 179 -10.80 8.71 -6.72
N ASP A 180 -11.51 7.77 -6.11
CA ASP A 180 -12.30 8.03 -4.90
C ASP A 180 -11.38 8.32 -3.67
N MET A 181 -10.20 7.65 -3.58
CA MET A 181 -9.19 7.98 -2.57
C MET A 181 -8.63 9.40 -2.75
N LEU A 182 -8.33 9.80 -3.99
CA LEU A 182 -7.86 11.15 -4.31
C LEU A 182 -8.91 12.22 -3.99
N LYS A 183 -10.17 11.99 -4.37
CA LYS A 183 -11.28 12.90 -4.01
C LYS A 183 -11.40 13.07 -2.51
N ASN A 184 -11.29 11.97 -1.75
CA ASN A 184 -11.30 12.04 -0.29
C ASN A 184 -10.12 12.84 0.27
N ALA A 185 -8.92 12.68 -0.29
CA ALA A 185 -7.74 13.44 0.14
C ALA A 185 -7.93 14.95 -0.10
N ILE A 186 -8.47 15.34 -1.26
CA ILE A 186 -8.81 16.73 -1.58
C ILE A 186 -9.88 17.26 -0.62
N ALA A 187 -10.98 16.50 -0.42
CA ALA A 187 -12.07 16.91 0.46
C ALA A 187 -11.67 17.05 1.94
N THR A 188 -10.59 16.40 2.35
CA THR A 188 -10.01 16.48 3.71
C THR A 188 -8.79 17.39 3.77
N GLU A 189 -8.54 18.20 2.73
CA GLU A 189 -7.47 19.20 2.65
C GLU A 189 -6.08 18.64 2.98
N ARG A 190 -5.80 17.40 2.56
CA ARG A 190 -4.48 16.81 2.78
C ARG A 190 -3.45 17.51 1.90
N GLU A 191 -2.30 17.85 2.47
CA GLU A 191 -1.20 18.51 1.78
C GLU A 191 -0.72 17.71 0.56
N TYR A 192 -0.66 16.38 0.69
CA TYR A 192 -0.29 15.47 -0.40
C TYR A 192 -0.89 14.07 -0.22
N MET A 193 -0.91 13.31 -1.30
CA MET A 193 -1.12 11.87 -1.31
C MET A 193 -0.07 11.23 -2.23
N THR A 194 0.59 10.20 -1.74
CA THR A 194 1.59 9.49 -2.52
C THR A 194 0.98 8.27 -3.21
N ILE A 195 1.40 8.02 -4.46
CA ILE A 195 0.93 6.91 -5.28
C ILE A 195 2.13 6.24 -5.94
N VAL A 196 2.24 4.92 -5.81
CA VAL A 196 3.28 4.12 -6.46
C VAL A 196 2.62 3.11 -7.40
N PRO A 197 2.85 3.18 -8.73
CA PRO A 197 2.52 2.08 -9.61
C PRO A 197 3.31 0.84 -9.21
N GLU A 198 2.62 -0.25 -8.95
CA GLU A 198 3.24 -1.41 -8.29
C GLU A 198 3.02 -2.72 -9.06
N TYR A 199 3.28 -2.70 -10.38
CA TYR A 199 3.44 -3.97 -11.08
C TYR A 199 4.78 -4.60 -10.65
N GLY A 200 4.68 -5.66 -9.83
CA GLY A 200 5.84 -6.29 -9.18
C GLY A 200 6.56 -7.30 -10.09
N PRO A 201 7.85 -7.57 -9.80
CA PRO A 201 8.61 -8.64 -10.45
C PRO A 201 8.13 -10.03 -10.01
N HIS A 202 8.82 -11.08 -10.45
CA HIS A 202 8.59 -12.43 -9.92
C HIS A 202 8.68 -12.44 -8.37
N PRO A 203 7.74 -13.09 -7.65
CA PRO A 203 6.72 -14.05 -8.12
C PRO A 203 5.38 -13.44 -8.59
N TYR A 204 5.18 -12.13 -8.52
CA TYR A 204 3.95 -11.50 -9.04
C TYR A 204 3.89 -11.53 -10.58
N SER A 205 5.00 -11.18 -11.25
CA SER A 205 5.11 -11.36 -12.69
C SER A 205 5.39 -12.81 -13.06
N LEU A 206 4.70 -13.31 -14.08
CA LEU A 206 4.92 -14.63 -14.61
C LEU A 206 6.13 -14.64 -15.55
N TYR A 207 6.85 -15.76 -15.55
CA TYR A 207 7.91 -16.06 -16.51
C TYR A 207 7.39 -17.02 -17.57
N TYR A 208 7.97 -16.97 -18.77
CA TYR A 208 7.75 -18.03 -19.74
C TYR A 208 8.23 -19.37 -19.16
N PRO A 209 7.46 -20.46 -19.35
CA PRO A 209 7.82 -21.77 -18.82
C PRO A 209 9.26 -22.15 -19.10
N ASN A 210 9.93 -22.70 -18.08
CA ASN A 210 11.35 -23.12 -18.13
C ASN A 210 12.36 -22.01 -18.46
N THR A 211 12.00 -20.73 -18.25
CA THR A 211 12.91 -19.61 -18.46
C THR A 211 12.93 -18.68 -17.25
N LYS A 212 13.87 -17.72 -17.24
CA LYS A 212 13.85 -16.56 -16.31
C LYS A 212 13.40 -15.28 -17.05
N SER A 213 12.77 -15.41 -18.19
CA SER A 213 12.31 -14.31 -19.01
C SER A 213 10.90 -13.89 -18.57
N PRO A 214 10.65 -12.69 -18.10
CA PRO A 214 9.33 -12.25 -17.70
C PRO A 214 8.41 -12.14 -18.94
N MET A 215 7.14 -12.51 -18.77
CA MET A 215 6.15 -12.41 -19.84
C MET A 215 5.84 -10.96 -20.23
N ARG A 216 6.08 -10.04 -19.32
CA ARG A 216 5.82 -8.59 -19.53
C ARG A 216 6.94 -7.75 -18.95
N ASN A 217 7.17 -6.60 -19.55
CA ASN A 217 8.13 -5.61 -19.06
C ASN A 217 7.51 -4.82 -17.92
N GLN A 218 8.08 -4.96 -16.71
CA GLN A 218 7.63 -4.30 -15.49
C GLN A 218 7.63 -2.77 -15.63
N TRP A 219 8.67 -2.19 -16.23
CA TRP A 219 8.80 -0.76 -16.37
C TRP A 219 7.74 -0.17 -17.31
N GLU A 220 7.47 -0.84 -18.43
CA GLU A 220 6.43 -0.41 -19.38
C GLU A 220 5.05 -0.41 -18.76
N ILE A 221 4.71 -1.46 -17.98
CA ILE A 221 3.42 -1.55 -17.31
C ILE A 221 3.30 -0.49 -16.23
N ASN A 222 4.32 -0.30 -15.38
CA ASN A 222 4.30 0.74 -14.36
C ASN A 222 4.18 2.14 -14.95
N ASN A 223 4.84 2.42 -16.09
CA ASN A 223 4.68 3.67 -16.81
C ASN A 223 3.28 3.84 -17.43
N PHE A 224 2.66 2.77 -17.92
CA PHE A 224 1.27 2.80 -18.36
C PHE A 224 0.34 3.16 -17.20
N VAL A 225 0.37 2.40 -16.10
CA VAL A 225 -0.45 2.66 -14.91
C VAL A 225 -0.26 4.10 -14.39
N ARG A 226 0.99 4.59 -14.36
CA ARG A 226 1.28 5.99 -13.99
C ARG A 226 0.58 6.99 -14.90
N LYS A 227 0.55 6.75 -16.21
CA LYS A 227 -0.13 7.64 -17.17
C LYS A 227 -1.64 7.63 -16.98
N GLU A 228 -2.22 6.46 -16.79
CA GLU A 228 -3.67 6.32 -16.50
C GLU A 228 -4.07 7.08 -15.23
N ILE A 229 -3.30 6.92 -14.15
CA ILE A 229 -3.52 7.66 -12.90
C ILE A 229 -3.43 9.17 -13.12
N LEU A 230 -2.39 9.65 -13.81
CA LEU A 230 -2.21 11.09 -14.07
C LEU A 230 -3.37 11.65 -14.90
N GLY A 231 -3.81 10.94 -15.93
CA GLY A 231 -4.97 11.32 -16.74
C GLY A 231 -6.23 11.42 -15.88
N HIS A 232 -6.45 10.44 -15.00
CA HIS A 232 -7.59 10.42 -14.10
C HIS A 232 -7.53 11.53 -13.03
N CYS A 233 -6.35 11.82 -12.48
CA CYS A 233 -6.12 12.95 -11.57
C CYS A 233 -6.45 14.30 -12.21
N CYS A 234 -5.99 14.54 -13.44
CA CYS A 234 -6.30 15.75 -14.19
C CYS A 234 -7.83 15.93 -14.38
N TYR A 235 -8.51 14.84 -14.74
CA TYR A 235 -9.98 14.86 -14.89
C TYR A 235 -10.69 15.18 -13.58
N ILE A 236 -10.30 14.56 -12.46
CA ILE A 236 -10.85 14.83 -11.13
C ILE A 236 -10.64 16.30 -10.75
N TYR A 237 -9.43 16.82 -10.92
CA TYR A 237 -9.12 18.22 -10.60
C TYR A 237 -9.98 19.20 -11.40
N GLN A 238 -10.15 18.97 -12.69
CA GLN A 238 -11.00 19.79 -13.55
C GLN A 238 -12.47 19.76 -13.13
N THR A 239 -13.00 18.57 -12.78
CA THR A 239 -14.42 18.41 -12.38
C THR A 239 -14.73 19.01 -11.00
N LEU A 240 -13.75 19.12 -10.10
CA LEU A 240 -13.94 19.71 -8.78
C LEU A 240 -13.84 21.25 -8.81
N ASN A 241 -13.26 21.84 -9.86
CA ASN A 241 -13.07 23.27 -10.01
C ASN A 241 -13.97 23.89 -11.10
N SER A 242 -14.87 23.13 -11.69
CA SER A 242 -15.92 23.58 -12.63
C SER A 242 -17.25 23.75 -11.89
#